data_26e97c3cd32b2b02f3207411e9aa8ce7
#
_entry.id   26e97c3cd32b2b02f3207411e9aa8ce7
#
_cell.length_a   1.000
_cell.length_b   1.000
_cell.length_c   1.000
_cell.angle_alpha   90.00
_cell.angle_beta   90.00
_cell.angle_gamma   90.00
#
_symmetry.space_group_name_H-M   'P 1'
#
loop_
_entity.id
_entity.type
_entity.pdbx_description
1 polymer ?
#
loop_
_entity_poly.entity_id
_entity_poly.type
_entity_poly.pdbx_seq_one_letter_code
_entity_poly.pdbx_strand_id
1 'polypeptide(L)'
;TIMLFGLLYFFTLAPGLLPADNGEFQLVGVTLGVAHPPGFPLYTILSKLITWLPIAATAAYKINLLSAITSTATLGFVYLIVFRLTRRHLAVGTAVLSLGTATTFWAQATTANIRSLTAFFAAFAIYALICHWQEKDQASDRYLILFAAALSFGFTHHLSLAFMGLVFGLCLILLDPGFFRAPVRWKRPFLAALTGLLPLIYLPLRVGANVPGATDGLNTLSGFLNHFLALGFQGDFFYFVQPVVLWQRLKVMGNVLTFQFSPWLLAAALLGWLL
;
A
#
# COMPACT_ATOMS: atom_id res chain seq x y z
N THR A 1 15.86 -8.54 -13.21
CA THR A 1 15.09 -7.28 -13.40
C THR A 1 14.72 -6.65 -12.06
N ILE A 2 14.06 -7.38 -11.12
CA ILE A 2 13.64 -6.82 -9.81
C ILE A 2 14.83 -6.30 -9.00
N MET A 3 15.90 -7.09 -8.88
CA MET A 3 17.13 -6.67 -8.18
C MET A 3 17.74 -5.41 -8.81
N LEU A 4 17.69 -5.27 -10.15
CA LEU A 4 18.16 -4.07 -10.84
C LEU A 4 17.37 -2.83 -10.38
N PHE A 5 16.03 -2.91 -10.30
CA PHE A 5 15.22 -1.79 -9.77
C PHE A 5 15.53 -1.50 -8.31
N GLY A 6 15.72 -2.52 -7.48
CA GLY A 6 16.14 -2.33 -6.09
C GLY A 6 17.45 -1.55 -5.98
N LEU A 7 18.44 -1.88 -6.82
CA LEU A 7 19.71 -1.14 -6.90
C LEU A 7 19.51 0.29 -7.43
N LEU A 8 18.73 0.46 -8.51
CA LEU A 8 18.44 1.78 -9.08
C LEU A 8 17.75 2.69 -8.06
N TYR A 9 16.74 2.20 -7.37
CA TYR A 9 16.06 2.98 -6.31
C TYR A 9 17.02 3.30 -5.15
N PHE A 10 17.84 2.34 -4.74
CA PHE A 10 18.84 2.56 -3.69
C PHE A 10 19.83 3.68 -4.07
N PHE A 11 20.38 3.66 -5.29
CA PHE A 11 21.34 4.67 -5.73
C PHE A 11 20.71 6.03 -6.05
N THR A 12 19.40 6.10 -6.24
CA THR A 12 18.66 7.33 -6.50
C THR A 12 17.83 7.80 -5.29
N LEU A 13 18.01 7.19 -4.12
CA LEU A 13 17.34 7.62 -2.88
C LEU A 13 17.65 9.09 -2.57
N ALA A 14 16.62 9.81 -2.11
CA ALA A 14 16.82 11.14 -1.56
C ALA A 14 17.80 11.07 -0.36
N PRO A 15 18.88 11.90 -0.37
CA PRO A 15 19.99 11.71 0.56
C PRO A 15 19.71 12.16 1.99
N GLY A 16 18.69 12.99 2.22
CA GLY A 16 18.47 13.63 3.51
C GLY A 16 17.01 13.94 3.82
N LEU A 17 16.83 14.99 4.62
CA LEU A 17 15.51 15.48 5.01
C LEU A 17 14.74 16.01 3.81
N LEU A 18 13.44 15.78 3.83
CA LEU A 18 12.51 16.17 2.78
C LEU A 18 11.46 17.14 3.34
N PRO A 19 10.86 18.01 2.51
CA PRO A 19 9.79 18.89 2.93
C PRO A 19 8.43 18.19 3.02
N ALA A 20 7.45 18.88 3.59
CA ALA A 20 6.03 18.50 3.68
C ALA A 20 5.85 17.11 4.33
N ASP A 21 4.88 16.33 3.85
CA ASP A 21 4.53 15.01 4.39
C ASP A 21 5.73 14.06 4.47
N ASN A 22 6.66 14.14 3.51
CA ASN A 22 7.84 13.29 3.50
C ASN A 22 8.73 13.56 4.73
N GLY A 23 8.90 14.83 5.09
CA GLY A 23 9.64 15.23 6.28
C GLY A 23 8.90 14.86 7.57
N GLU A 24 7.59 14.99 7.59
CA GLU A 24 6.77 14.51 8.70
C GLU A 24 6.95 13.01 8.90
N PHE A 25 6.88 12.21 7.84
CA PHE A 25 7.08 10.76 7.93
C PHE A 25 8.50 10.37 8.41
N GLN A 26 9.50 11.15 8.02
CA GLN A 26 10.86 10.98 8.55
C GLN A 26 10.92 11.31 10.05
N LEU A 27 10.29 12.42 10.48
CA LEU A 27 10.25 12.83 11.88
C LEU A 27 9.54 11.81 12.76
N VAL A 28 8.30 11.44 12.41
CA VAL A 28 7.52 10.50 13.23
C VAL A 28 8.16 9.11 13.26
N GLY A 29 8.81 8.68 12.18
CA GLY A 29 9.56 7.42 12.14
C GLY A 29 10.74 7.41 13.13
N VAL A 30 11.48 8.51 13.24
CA VAL A 30 12.60 8.62 14.20
C VAL A 30 12.10 8.70 15.64
N THR A 31 11.12 9.54 15.90
CA THR A 31 10.63 9.88 17.24
C THR A 31 9.57 8.93 17.79
N LEU A 32 9.07 8.00 16.98
CA LEU A 32 7.84 7.28 17.26
C LEU A 32 6.67 8.24 17.53
N GLY A 33 6.57 9.29 16.70
CA GLY A 33 5.48 10.26 16.74
C GLY A 33 4.18 9.75 16.15
N VAL A 34 3.19 10.63 16.06
CA VAL A 34 1.91 10.36 15.39
C VAL A 34 1.83 11.28 14.18
N ALA A 35 1.70 10.74 12.99
CA ALA A 35 1.51 11.54 11.79
C ALA A 35 0.09 12.12 11.74
N HIS A 36 -0.12 13.09 10.83
CA HIS A 36 -1.47 13.59 10.54
C HIS A 36 -2.47 12.46 10.30
N PRO A 37 -3.79 12.67 10.49
CA PRO A 37 -4.79 11.63 10.26
C PRO A 37 -4.67 10.97 8.88
N PRO A 38 -4.72 9.64 8.83
CA PRO A 38 -5.11 8.66 9.85
C PRO A 38 -4.00 8.14 10.78
N GLY A 39 -2.85 8.79 10.88
CA GLY A 39 -1.79 8.49 11.85
C GLY A 39 -0.75 7.46 11.40
N PHE A 40 -1.03 6.65 10.40
CA PHE A 40 -0.13 5.66 9.74
C PHE A 40 0.71 4.80 10.71
N PRO A 41 0.11 4.16 11.74
CA PRO A 41 0.86 3.51 12.82
C PRO A 41 1.83 2.43 12.33
N LEU A 42 1.41 1.59 11.38
CA LEU A 42 2.28 0.56 10.82
C LEU A 42 3.51 1.16 10.12
N TYR A 43 3.30 2.23 9.34
CA TYR A 43 4.41 2.92 8.66
C TYR A 43 5.42 3.49 9.67
N THR A 44 4.92 4.15 10.73
CA THR A 44 5.77 4.72 11.78
C THR A 44 6.60 3.65 12.48
N ILE A 45 5.99 2.51 12.83
CA ILE A 45 6.70 1.37 13.45
C ILE A 45 7.77 0.83 12.51
N LEU A 46 7.45 0.57 11.24
CA LEU A 46 8.41 0.08 10.25
C LEU A 46 9.53 1.10 9.98
N SER A 47 9.20 2.39 9.93
CA SER A 47 10.16 3.47 9.81
C SER A 47 11.12 3.52 10.99
N LYS A 48 10.65 3.27 12.21
CA LYS A 48 11.53 3.14 13.37
C LYS A 48 12.45 1.94 13.27
N LEU A 49 11.91 0.78 12.91
CA LEU A 49 12.69 -0.45 12.79
C LEU A 49 13.81 -0.31 11.76
N ILE A 50 13.54 0.33 10.61
CA ILE A 50 14.57 0.52 9.58
C ILE A 50 15.69 1.48 10.03
N THR A 51 15.43 2.40 10.97
CA THR A 51 16.50 3.24 11.51
C THR A 51 17.54 2.47 12.29
N TRP A 52 17.26 1.26 12.75
CA TRP A 52 18.20 0.39 13.47
C TRP A 52 19.15 -0.39 12.56
N LEU A 53 18.96 -0.31 11.23
CA LEU A 53 19.90 -0.96 10.31
C LEU A 53 21.33 -0.43 10.55
N PRO A 54 22.35 -1.32 10.65
CA PRO A 54 23.72 -0.95 10.90
C PRO A 54 24.42 -0.44 9.63
N ILE A 55 23.82 0.55 8.98
CA ILE A 55 24.40 1.23 7.80
C ILE A 55 24.80 2.65 8.20
N ALA A 56 25.94 3.12 7.71
CA ALA A 56 26.47 4.45 7.97
C ALA A 56 25.70 5.51 7.18
N ALA A 57 24.45 5.77 7.57
CA ALA A 57 23.57 6.73 6.91
C ALA A 57 22.68 7.44 7.94
N THR A 58 22.16 8.62 7.57
CA THR A 58 21.22 9.36 8.42
C THR A 58 19.91 8.58 8.60
N ALA A 59 19.20 8.86 9.69
CA ALA A 59 17.90 8.25 9.93
C ALA A 59 16.89 8.57 8.81
N ALA A 60 16.93 9.81 8.28
CA ALA A 60 16.11 10.22 7.14
C ALA A 60 16.36 9.35 5.90
N TYR A 61 17.63 9.12 5.56
CA TYR A 61 18.01 8.23 4.46
C TYR A 61 17.49 6.80 4.66
N LYS A 62 17.62 6.26 5.89
CA LYS A 62 17.13 4.92 6.22
C LYS A 62 15.61 4.82 6.07
N ILE A 63 14.86 5.87 6.40
CA ILE A 63 13.39 5.90 6.22
C ILE A 63 13.04 5.98 4.72
N ASN A 64 13.79 6.74 3.92
CA ASN A 64 13.63 6.72 2.46
C ASN A 64 13.87 5.30 1.90
N LEU A 65 14.82 4.54 2.45
CA LEU A 65 15.11 3.17 2.05
C LEU A 65 13.91 2.22 2.26
N LEU A 66 13.04 2.47 3.25
CA LEU A 66 11.80 1.69 3.42
C LEU A 66 10.94 1.75 2.16
N SER A 67 10.84 2.93 1.53
CA SER A 67 10.09 3.09 0.29
C SER A 67 10.71 2.33 -0.87
N ALA A 68 12.05 2.32 -0.99
CA ALA A 68 12.74 1.53 -2.03
C ALA A 68 12.51 0.02 -1.84
N ILE A 69 12.58 -0.46 -0.61
CA ILE A 69 12.35 -1.89 -0.28
C ILE A 69 10.92 -2.28 -0.63
N THR A 70 9.93 -1.52 -0.18
CA THR A 70 8.51 -1.83 -0.41
C THR A 70 8.11 -1.69 -1.87
N SER A 71 8.65 -0.71 -2.60
CA SER A 71 8.44 -0.57 -4.05
C SER A 71 9.09 -1.72 -4.83
N THR A 72 10.30 -2.14 -4.46
CA THR A 72 10.96 -3.31 -5.07
C THR A 72 10.15 -4.58 -4.82
N ALA A 73 9.64 -4.78 -3.61
CA ALA A 73 8.76 -5.90 -3.27
C ALA A 73 7.43 -5.84 -4.05
N THR A 74 6.89 -4.65 -4.28
CA THR A 74 5.71 -4.44 -5.14
C THR A 74 5.98 -4.94 -6.56
N LEU A 75 7.12 -4.59 -7.16
CA LEU A 75 7.54 -5.12 -8.47
C LEU A 75 7.67 -6.65 -8.44
N GLY A 76 8.13 -7.21 -7.32
CA GLY A 76 8.15 -8.66 -7.10
C GLY A 76 6.77 -9.29 -7.18
N PHE A 77 5.77 -8.70 -6.52
CA PHE A 77 4.39 -9.18 -6.63
C PHE A 77 3.82 -8.97 -8.04
N VAL A 78 4.08 -7.86 -8.70
CA VAL A 78 3.69 -7.65 -10.11
C VAL A 78 4.27 -8.74 -11.01
N TYR A 79 5.55 -9.07 -10.82
CA TYR A 79 6.18 -10.20 -11.50
C TYR A 79 5.39 -11.49 -11.30
N LEU A 80 5.13 -11.86 -10.04
CA LEU A 80 4.45 -13.09 -9.68
C LEU A 80 3.01 -13.13 -10.22
N ILE A 81 2.27 -12.02 -10.14
CA ILE A 81 0.91 -11.88 -10.67
C ILE A 81 0.89 -12.12 -12.17
N VAL A 82 1.69 -11.36 -12.93
CA VAL A 82 1.70 -11.44 -14.38
C VAL A 82 2.19 -12.81 -14.86
N PHE A 83 3.21 -13.38 -14.20
CA PHE A 83 3.67 -14.72 -14.52
C PHE A 83 2.61 -15.80 -14.24
N ARG A 84 1.90 -15.71 -13.13
CA ARG A 84 0.80 -16.66 -12.84
C ARG A 84 -0.33 -16.60 -13.87
N LEU A 85 -0.67 -15.39 -14.32
CA LEU A 85 -1.78 -15.18 -15.26
C LEU A 85 -1.39 -15.55 -16.72
N THR A 86 -0.17 -15.25 -17.13
CA THR A 86 0.22 -15.34 -18.55
C THR A 86 1.19 -16.46 -18.90
N ARG A 87 2.01 -16.89 -17.92
CA ARG A 87 3.14 -17.82 -18.11
C ARG A 87 4.17 -17.34 -19.15
N ARG A 88 4.20 -16.03 -19.46
CA ARG A 88 5.06 -15.42 -20.47
C ARG A 88 6.05 -14.44 -19.84
N HIS A 89 7.34 -14.75 -19.93
CA HIS A 89 8.40 -13.89 -19.39
C HIS A 89 8.46 -12.50 -20.06
N LEU A 90 8.09 -12.40 -21.35
CA LEU A 90 8.02 -11.11 -22.03
C LEU A 90 6.94 -10.20 -21.41
N ALA A 91 5.74 -10.72 -21.15
CA ALA A 91 4.68 -9.97 -20.49
C ALA A 91 5.09 -9.51 -19.08
N VAL A 92 5.77 -10.39 -18.34
CA VAL A 92 6.32 -10.05 -17.03
C VAL A 92 7.36 -8.94 -17.12
N GLY A 93 8.31 -9.07 -18.05
CA GLY A 93 9.34 -8.05 -18.28
C GLY A 93 8.73 -6.70 -18.62
N THR A 94 7.77 -6.66 -19.56
CA THR A 94 7.06 -5.43 -19.94
C THR A 94 6.34 -4.80 -18.75
N ALA A 95 5.58 -5.57 -17.96
CA ALA A 95 4.85 -5.04 -16.83
C ALA A 95 5.78 -4.47 -15.75
N VAL A 96 6.84 -5.21 -15.39
CA VAL A 96 7.81 -4.77 -14.35
C VAL A 96 8.61 -3.57 -14.83
N LEU A 97 9.05 -3.53 -16.08
CA LEU A 97 9.77 -2.39 -16.65
C LEU A 97 8.84 -1.16 -16.71
N SER A 98 7.63 -1.31 -17.24
CA SER A 98 6.69 -0.19 -17.36
C SER A 98 6.38 0.45 -16.01
N LEU A 99 6.06 -0.36 -14.99
CA LEU A 99 5.77 0.17 -13.65
C LEU A 99 7.04 0.69 -12.98
N GLY A 100 8.14 -0.06 -13.04
CA GLY A 100 9.39 0.28 -12.36
C GLY A 100 10.03 1.56 -12.87
N THR A 101 9.84 1.91 -14.15
CA THR A 101 10.32 3.17 -14.74
C THR A 101 9.28 4.28 -14.74
N ALA A 102 8.02 4.02 -14.32
CA ALA A 102 7.00 5.03 -14.27
C ALA A 102 7.42 6.16 -13.31
N THR A 103 7.37 7.40 -13.76
CA THR A 103 7.96 8.55 -13.05
C THR A 103 7.43 8.70 -11.64
N THR A 104 6.11 8.59 -11.44
CA THR A 104 5.52 8.70 -10.11
C THR A 104 5.92 7.53 -9.22
N PHE A 105 5.95 6.31 -9.76
CA PHE A 105 6.35 5.13 -8.98
C PHE A 105 7.81 5.25 -8.53
N TRP A 106 8.71 5.69 -9.41
CA TRP A 106 10.11 5.94 -9.08
C TRP A 106 10.26 7.02 -8.01
N ALA A 107 9.58 8.16 -8.17
CA ALA A 107 9.61 9.25 -7.20
C ALA A 107 9.15 8.77 -5.81
N GLN A 108 8.09 7.96 -5.75
CA GLN A 108 7.62 7.38 -4.48
C GLN A 108 8.58 6.30 -3.96
N ALA A 109 9.25 5.56 -4.80
CA ALA A 109 10.24 4.55 -4.38
C ALA A 109 11.50 5.15 -3.74
N THR A 110 11.78 6.43 -3.98
CA THR A 110 13.05 7.07 -3.58
C THR A 110 12.90 8.10 -2.45
N THR A 111 11.70 8.31 -1.95
CA THR A 111 11.39 9.28 -0.89
C THR A 111 10.54 8.65 0.21
N ALA A 112 10.64 9.14 1.43
CA ALA A 112 9.79 8.70 2.54
C ALA A 112 8.33 9.06 2.27
N ASN A 113 7.48 8.05 2.12
CA ASN A 113 6.05 8.24 1.87
C ASN A 113 5.24 6.98 2.18
N ILE A 114 3.94 7.16 2.33
CA ILE A 114 3.00 6.06 2.62
C ILE A 114 2.61 5.26 1.37
N ARG A 115 2.76 5.82 0.16
CA ARG A 115 2.21 5.25 -1.08
C ARG A 115 2.92 3.97 -1.50
N SER A 116 4.23 3.88 -1.26
CA SER A 116 5.03 2.68 -1.57
C SER A 116 4.56 1.47 -0.76
N LEU A 117 4.31 1.65 0.54
CA LEU A 117 3.81 0.56 1.39
C LEU A 117 2.34 0.24 1.08
N THR A 118 1.52 1.24 0.70
CA THR A 118 0.14 1.01 0.21
C THR A 118 0.14 0.14 -1.04
N ALA A 119 0.99 0.46 -2.02
CA ALA A 119 1.13 -0.32 -3.26
C ALA A 119 1.59 -1.76 -2.99
N PHE A 120 2.50 -1.94 -2.03
CA PHE A 120 2.95 -3.26 -1.58
C PHE A 120 1.79 -4.12 -1.06
N PHE A 121 0.99 -3.59 -0.12
CA PHE A 121 -0.16 -4.35 0.42
C PHE A 121 -1.23 -4.61 -0.63
N ALA A 122 -1.49 -3.66 -1.53
CA ALA A 122 -2.41 -3.84 -2.65
C ALA A 122 -1.94 -4.98 -3.57
N ALA A 123 -0.69 -4.96 -4.01
CA ALA A 123 -0.12 -6.00 -4.87
C ALA A 123 -0.07 -7.36 -4.17
N PHE A 124 0.25 -7.39 -2.88
CA PHE A 124 0.25 -8.62 -2.09
C PHE A 124 -1.17 -9.21 -1.97
N ALA A 125 -2.18 -8.40 -1.68
CA ALA A 125 -3.57 -8.85 -1.60
C ALA A 125 -4.07 -9.40 -2.96
N ILE A 126 -3.77 -8.71 -4.06
CA ILE A 126 -4.11 -9.17 -5.42
C ILE A 126 -3.42 -10.51 -5.71
N TYR A 127 -2.13 -10.62 -5.41
CA TYR A 127 -1.40 -11.88 -5.59
C TYR A 127 -2.03 -13.04 -4.82
N ALA A 128 -2.32 -12.81 -3.54
CA ALA A 128 -2.93 -13.83 -2.69
C ALA A 128 -4.32 -14.25 -3.20
N LEU A 129 -5.14 -13.29 -3.66
CA LEU A 129 -6.47 -13.58 -4.21
C LEU A 129 -6.38 -14.38 -5.52
N ILE A 130 -5.46 -14.04 -6.42
CA ILE A 130 -5.22 -14.80 -7.66
C ILE A 130 -4.74 -16.22 -7.35
N CYS A 131 -3.83 -16.38 -6.39
CA CYS A 131 -3.37 -17.68 -5.96
C CYS A 131 -4.50 -18.52 -5.37
N HIS A 132 -5.36 -17.92 -4.54
CA HIS A 132 -6.54 -18.58 -4.01
C HIS A 132 -7.48 -19.03 -5.13
N TRP A 133 -7.77 -18.17 -6.09
CA TRP A 133 -8.61 -18.50 -7.23
C TRP A 133 -8.08 -19.69 -8.03
N GLN A 134 -6.76 -19.72 -8.28
CA GLN A 134 -6.14 -20.81 -9.06
C GLN A 134 -6.02 -22.14 -8.30
N GLU A 135 -6.01 -22.09 -6.96
CA GLU A 135 -5.79 -23.25 -6.10
C GLU A 135 -6.99 -23.54 -5.17
N LYS A 136 -8.18 -22.97 -5.43
CA LYS A 136 -9.36 -23.09 -4.55
C LYS A 136 -9.83 -24.52 -4.29
N ASP A 137 -9.57 -25.43 -5.22
CA ASP A 137 -9.94 -26.84 -5.10
C ASP A 137 -8.96 -27.66 -4.23
N GLN A 138 -7.85 -27.05 -3.82
CA GLN A 138 -6.95 -27.62 -2.83
C GLN A 138 -7.46 -27.30 -1.43
N ALA A 139 -7.41 -28.26 -0.51
CA ALA A 139 -7.95 -28.15 0.85
C ALA A 139 -7.26 -27.09 1.76
N SER A 140 -6.46 -26.20 1.21
CA SER A 140 -5.68 -25.23 1.95
C SER A 140 -6.16 -23.80 1.75
N ASP A 141 -6.63 -23.15 2.82
CA ASP A 141 -6.99 -21.73 2.84
C ASP A 141 -5.78 -20.80 3.03
N ARG A 142 -4.56 -21.26 2.77
CA ARG A 142 -3.32 -20.50 3.02
C ARG A 142 -3.32 -19.12 2.35
N TYR A 143 -3.82 -19.02 1.14
CA TYR A 143 -3.86 -17.75 0.42
C TYR A 143 -4.97 -16.82 0.91
N LEU A 144 -6.06 -17.35 1.46
CA LEU A 144 -7.05 -16.54 2.16
C LEU A 144 -6.49 -15.97 3.46
N ILE A 145 -5.66 -16.70 4.17
CA ILE A 145 -4.94 -16.22 5.35
C ILE A 145 -4.00 -15.06 4.96
N LEU A 146 -3.20 -15.25 3.90
CA LEU A 146 -2.30 -14.21 3.39
C LEU A 146 -3.07 -12.99 2.88
N PHE A 147 -4.18 -13.20 2.18
CA PHE A 147 -5.06 -12.14 1.70
C PHE A 147 -5.64 -11.32 2.86
N ALA A 148 -6.19 -11.99 3.88
CA ALA A 148 -6.74 -11.35 5.06
C ALA A 148 -5.67 -10.54 5.83
N ALA A 149 -4.47 -11.09 5.99
CA ALA A 149 -3.34 -10.39 6.59
C ALA A 149 -2.94 -9.16 5.77
N ALA A 150 -2.76 -9.31 4.44
CA ALA A 150 -2.37 -8.19 3.56
C ALA A 150 -3.38 -7.04 3.61
N LEU A 151 -4.68 -7.34 3.52
CA LEU A 151 -5.73 -6.32 3.61
C LEU A 151 -5.79 -5.66 4.97
N SER A 152 -5.66 -6.43 6.05
CA SER A 152 -5.78 -5.91 7.41
C SER A 152 -4.58 -5.03 7.79
N PHE A 153 -3.34 -5.49 7.54
CA PHE A 153 -2.16 -4.64 7.71
C PHE A 153 -2.21 -3.43 6.79
N GLY A 154 -2.67 -3.61 5.56
CA GLY A 154 -2.86 -2.51 4.62
C GLY A 154 -3.89 -1.50 5.09
N PHE A 155 -5.02 -1.94 5.64
CA PHE A 155 -6.05 -1.07 6.21
C PHE A 155 -5.53 -0.24 7.39
N THR A 156 -4.76 -0.84 8.30
CA THR A 156 -4.14 -0.11 9.41
C THR A 156 -3.05 0.85 8.96
N HIS A 157 -2.51 0.62 7.77
CA HIS A 157 -1.56 1.52 7.15
C HIS A 157 -2.24 2.68 6.42
N HIS A 158 -3.26 2.40 5.59
CA HIS A 158 -3.94 3.43 4.80
C HIS A 158 -5.39 3.06 4.51
N LEU A 159 -6.32 3.96 4.85
CA LEU A 159 -7.77 3.73 4.70
C LEU A 159 -8.24 3.43 3.27
N SER A 160 -7.49 3.85 2.24
CA SER A 160 -7.84 3.53 0.85
C SER A 160 -7.93 2.03 0.58
N LEU A 161 -7.21 1.20 1.35
CA LEU A 161 -7.29 -0.25 1.22
C LEU A 161 -8.60 -0.83 1.75
N ALA A 162 -9.38 -0.08 2.52
CA ALA A 162 -10.76 -0.47 2.86
C ALA A 162 -11.65 -0.52 1.60
N PHE A 163 -11.51 0.45 0.70
CA PHE A 163 -12.24 0.45 -0.57
C PHE A 163 -11.84 -0.73 -1.47
N MET A 164 -10.54 -1.04 -1.53
CA MET A 164 -10.08 -2.24 -2.21
C MET A 164 -10.63 -3.51 -1.55
N GLY A 165 -10.74 -3.51 -0.22
CA GLY A 165 -11.33 -4.61 0.54
C GLY A 165 -12.77 -4.93 0.13
N LEU A 166 -13.59 -3.90 -0.16
CA LEU A 166 -14.94 -4.08 -0.67
C LEU A 166 -14.95 -4.77 -2.04
N VAL A 167 -14.12 -4.30 -2.98
CA VAL A 167 -13.99 -4.89 -4.32
C VAL A 167 -13.47 -6.32 -4.22
N PHE A 168 -12.45 -6.57 -3.42
CA PHE A 168 -11.86 -7.89 -3.24
C PHE A 168 -12.80 -8.84 -2.51
N GLY A 169 -13.60 -8.33 -1.56
CA GLY A 169 -14.67 -9.10 -0.92
C GLY A 169 -15.70 -9.59 -1.93
N LEU A 170 -16.12 -8.71 -2.85
CA LEU A 170 -17.01 -9.08 -3.95
C LEU A 170 -16.35 -10.13 -4.86
N CYS A 171 -15.08 -9.93 -5.23
CA CYS A 171 -14.34 -10.94 -5.99
C CYS A 171 -14.31 -12.29 -5.28
N LEU A 172 -14.10 -12.32 -3.97
CA LEU A 172 -14.09 -13.55 -3.19
C LEU A 172 -15.46 -14.23 -3.17
N ILE A 173 -16.55 -13.46 -3.06
CA ILE A 173 -17.93 -13.98 -3.15
C ILE A 173 -18.15 -14.68 -4.51
N LEU A 174 -17.66 -14.10 -5.58
CA LEU A 174 -17.82 -14.64 -6.94
C LEU A 174 -16.90 -15.84 -7.20
N LEU A 175 -15.68 -15.79 -6.69
CA LEU A 175 -14.65 -16.82 -6.97
C LEU A 175 -14.77 -18.06 -6.06
N ASP A 176 -15.17 -17.86 -4.80
CA ASP A 176 -15.33 -18.95 -3.82
C ASP A 176 -16.57 -18.75 -2.94
N PRO A 177 -17.79 -18.89 -3.50
CA PRO A 177 -19.01 -18.78 -2.71
C PRO A 177 -19.11 -19.84 -1.62
N GLY A 178 -18.40 -20.97 -1.76
CA GLY A 178 -18.30 -22.03 -0.75
C GLY A 178 -17.60 -21.59 0.53
N PHE A 179 -16.70 -20.61 0.46
CA PHE A 179 -16.05 -20.02 1.63
C PHE A 179 -17.09 -19.43 2.61
N PHE A 180 -18.07 -18.68 2.10
CA PHE A 180 -19.09 -18.03 2.92
C PHE A 180 -20.10 -19.03 3.53
N ARG A 181 -20.24 -20.22 2.94
CA ARG A 181 -21.11 -21.29 3.45
C ARG A 181 -20.42 -22.22 4.44
N ALA A 182 -19.12 -22.10 4.63
CA ALA A 182 -18.30 -22.94 5.49
C ALA A 182 -17.62 -22.14 6.63
N PRO A 183 -18.31 -21.80 7.73
CA PRO A 183 -17.76 -20.94 8.81
C PRO A 183 -16.46 -21.47 9.42
N VAL A 184 -16.23 -22.78 9.36
CA VAL A 184 -14.98 -23.39 9.84
C VAL A 184 -13.74 -22.85 9.11
N ARG A 185 -13.88 -22.46 7.83
CA ARG A 185 -12.81 -21.87 7.00
C ARG A 185 -12.48 -20.41 7.41
N TRP A 186 -13.38 -19.71 8.12
CA TRP A 186 -13.18 -18.29 8.49
C TRP A 186 -12.17 -18.12 9.60
N LYS A 187 -12.02 -19.11 10.50
CA LYS A 187 -11.22 -18.98 11.72
C LYS A 187 -9.80 -18.47 11.44
N ARG A 188 -9.07 -19.08 10.51
CA ARG A 188 -7.68 -18.71 10.24
C ARG A 188 -7.54 -17.36 9.54
N PRO A 189 -8.28 -17.04 8.45
CA PRO A 189 -8.29 -15.71 7.88
C PRO A 189 -8.72 -14.61 8.86
N PHE A 190 -9.72 -14.88 9.71
CA PHE A 190 -10.16 -13.95 10.73
C PHE A 190 -9.06 -13.65 11.77
N LEU A 191 -8.37 -14.68 12.26
CA LEU A 191 -7.23 -14.51 13.17
C LEU A 191 -6.10 -13.71 12.49
N ALA A 192 -5.82 -14.00 11.23
CA ALA A 192 -4.83 -13.23 10.46
C ALA A 192 -5.26 -11.75 10.30
N ALA A 193 -6.54 -11.49 10.06
CA ALA A 193 -7.06 -10.13 10.03
C ALA A 193 -6.92 -9.42 11.38
N LEU A 194 -7.23 -10.09 12.48
CA LEU A 194 -7.05 -9.53 13.84
C LEU A 194 -5.58 -9.17 14.11
N THR A 195 -4.63 -10.03 13.73
CA THR A 195 -3.20 -9.70 13.90
C THR A 195 -2.81 -8.48 13.09
N GLY A 196 -3.37 -8.30 11.90
CA GLY A 196 -3.14 -7.12 11.07
C GLY A 196 -3.69 -5.82 11.65
N LEU A 197 -4.64 -5.89 12.60
CA LEU A 197 -5.17 -4.71 13.30
C LEU A 197 -4.31 -4.27 14.51
N LEU A 198 -3.38 -5.11 14.98
CA LEU A 198 -2.54 -4.79 16.15
C LEU A 198 -1.79 -3.44 16.04
N PRO A 199 -1.28 -3.00 14.89
CA PRO A 199 -0.64 -1.69 14.79
C PRO A 199 -1.51 -0.53 15.24
N LEU A 200 -2.85 -0.63 15.21
CA LEU A 200 -3.74 0.44 15.67
C LEU A 200 -3.59 0.75 17.16
N ILE A 201 -3.19 -0.21 17.97
CA ILE A 201 -2.93 -0.03 19.40
C ILE A 201 -1.82 1.01 19.63
N TYR A 202 -0.95 1.20 18.67
CA TYR A 202 0.11 2.21 18.73
C TYR A 202 -0.43 3.61 19.01
N LEU A 203 -1.50 4.04 18.35
CA LEU A 203 -2.03 5.41 18.46
C LEU A 203 -2.40 5.80 19.89
N PRO A 204 -3.27 5.06 20.61
CA PRO A 204 -3.60 5.39 22.00
C PRO A 204 -2.40 5.25 22.95
N LEU A 205 -1.43 4.39 22.67
CA LEU A 205 -0.22 4.24 23.48
C LEU A 205 0.72 5.45 23.40
N ARG A 206 0.56 6.33 22.40
CA ARG A 206 1.43 7.52 22.23
C ARG A 206 0.95 8.73 23.00
N VAL A 207 -0.28 8.71 23.55
CA VAL A 207 -0.80 9.76 24.43
C VAL A 207 0.06 9.85 25.69
N GLY A 208 0.45 11.06 26.06
CA GLY A 208 1.29 11.30 27.22
C GLY A 208 2.79 10.99 27.04
N ALA A 209 3.21 10.51 25.88
CA ALA A 209 4.63 10.24 25.60
C ALA A 209 5.43 11.47 25.14
N ASN A 210 4.82 12.67 25.10
CA ASN A 210 5.44 13.93 24.63
C ASN A 210 6.15 13.80 23.28
N VAL A 211 5.54 13.09 22.34
CA VAL A 211 6.08 12.89 20.99
C VAL A 211 5.36 13.79 19.97
N PRO A 212 6.03 14.16 18.87
CA PRO A 212 5.39 14.96 17.83
C PRO A 212 4.09 14.36 17.34
N GLY A 213 3.04 15.20 17.18
CA GLY A 213 1.74 14.82 16.61
C GLY A 213 0.81 14.02 17.54
N ALA A 214 1.28 13.59 18.72
CA ALA A 214 0.38 12.97 19.68
C ALA A 214 -0.54 14.03 20.31
N THR A 215 -1.85 13.84 20.17
CA THR A 215 -2.88 14.74 20.72
C THR A 215 -3.56 14.11 21.91
N ASP A 216 -3.95 14.94 22.87
CA ASP A 216 -4.76 14.55 24.01
C ASP A 216 -6.10 13.99 23.53
N GLY A 217 -6.50 12.86 23.81
CA GLY A 217 -7.76 12.28 23.34
C GLY A 217 -7.62 11.10 22.39
N LEU A 218 -6.43 10.82 21.84
CA LEU A 218 -6.19 9.59 21.06
C LEU A 218 -6.41 8.31 21.89
N ASN A 219 -6.41 8.40 23.22
CA ASN A 219 -6.74 7.32 24.15
C ASN A 219 -8.23 7.19 24.44
N THR A 220 -9.06 8.09 23.93
CA THR A 220 -10.52 7.96 23.96
C THR A 220 -11.03 7.33 22.68
N LEU A 221 -12.14 6.60 22.75
CA LEU A 221 -12.72 5.99 21.56
C LEU A 221 -13.07 7.04 20.48
N SER A 222 -13.65 8.18 20.90
CA SER A 222 -14.02 9.25 19.99
C SER A 222 -12.79 9.87 19.33
N GLY A 223 -11.77 10.24 20.10
CA GLY A 223 -10.54 10.85 19.55
C GLY A 223 -9.76 9.89 18.65
N PHE A 224 -9.67 8.62 19.05
CA PHE A 224 -9.09 7.57 18.22
C PHE A 224 -9.82 7.43 16.88
N LEU A 225 -11.15 7.30 16.90
CA LEU A 225 -11.95 7.14 15.67
C LEU A 225 -11.87 8.41 14.81
N ASN A 226 -11.94 9.60 15.40
CA ASN A 226 -11.80 10.86 14.67
C ASN A 226 -10.45 10.95 13.95
N HIS A 227 -9.38 10.56 14.61
CA HIS A 227 -8.04 10.59 14.02
C HIS A 227 -7.85 9.49 12.98
N PHE A 228 -8.11 8.22 13.33
CA PHE A 228 -7.89 7.08 12.46
C PHE A 228 -8.79 7.10 11.21
N LEU A 229 -10.05 7.49 11.34
CA LEU A 229 -10.97 7.62 10.20
C LEU A 229 -10.84 8.97 9.48
N ALA A 230 -9.93 9.83 9.92
CA ALA A 230 -9.70 11.16 9.34
C ALA A 230 -11.00 11.98 9.19
N LEU A 231 -11.87 11.96 10.22
CA LEU A 231 -13.22 12.54 10.11
C LEU A 231 -13.21 14.05 9.85
N GLY A 232 -12.14 14.75 10.22
CA GLY A 232 -11.96 16.17 9.90
C GLY A 232 -11.82 16.48 8.40
N PHE A 233 -11.54 15.47 7.57
CA PHE A 233 -11.37 15.61 6.12
C PHE A 233 -12.59 15.14 5.30
N GLN A 234 -13.70 14.78 5.95
CA GLN A 234 -14.88 14.23 5.27
C GLN A 234 -15.58 15.23 4.33
N GLY A 235 -15.44 16.54 4.57
CA GLY A 235 -16.01 17.58 3.69
C GLY A 235 -15.58 17.46 2.23
N ASP A 236 -14.40 16.88 1.98
CA ASP A 236 -13.84 16.73 0.64
C ASP A 236 -14.25 15.43 -0.08
N PHE A 237 -14.89 14.49 0.63
CA PHE A 237 -15.18 13.16 0.10
C PHE A 237 -16.03 13.18 -1.16
N PHE A 238 -17.05 14.05 -1.19
CA PHE A 238 -17.98 14.17 -2.33
C PHE A 238 -17.71 15.38 -3.23
N TYR A 239 -16.68 16.17 -2.93
CA TYR A 239 -16.33 17.34 -3.73
C TYR A 239 -16.09 17.00 -5.21
N PHE A 240 -15.45 15.88 -5.48
CA PHE A 240 -15.09 15.43 -6.83
C PHE A 240 -16.22 14.72 -7.59
N VAL A 241 -17.37 14.49 -6.96
CA VAL A 241 -18.51 13.79 -7.58
C VAL A 241 -19.31 14.71 -8.52
N GLN A 242 -19.15 16.03 -8.39
CA GLN A 242 -19.80 16.99 -9.28
C GLN A 242 -19.34 16.75 -10.74
N PRO A 243 -20.27 16.67 -11.74
CA PRO A 243 -19.92 16.27 -13.11
C PRO A 243 -18.81 17.08 -13.76
N VAL A 244 -18.79 18.41 -13.54
CA VAL A 244 -17.75 19.30 -14.09
C VAL A 244 -16.39 19.00 -13.46
N VAL A 245 -16.34 18.81 -12.13
CA VAL A 245 -15.12 18.49 -11.40
C VAL A 245 -14.62 17.10 -11.76
N LEU A 246 -15.52 16.12 -11.85
CA LEU A 246 -15.19 14.75 -12.28
C LEU A 246 -14.58 14.74 -13.67
N TRP A 247 -15.15 15.47 -14.63
CA TRP A 247 -14.62 15.57 -15.98
C TRP A 247 -13.21 16.17 -16.03
N GLN A 248 -12.96 17.22 -15.24
CA GLN A 248 -11.63 17.79 -15.11
C GLN A 248 -10.63 16.77 -14.52
N ARG A 249 -11.03 16.00 -13.52
CA ARG A 249 -10.21 14.95 -12.91
C ARG A 249 -9.89 13.81 -13.87
N LEU A 250 -10.85 13.41 -14.69
CA LEU A 250 -10.61 12.40 -15.73
C LEU A 250 -9.59 12.89 -16.78
N LYS A 251 -9.64 14.17 -17.17
CA LYS A 251 -8.60 14.77 -18.04
C LYS A 251 -7.22 14.76 -17.36
N VAL A 252 -7.16 15.16 -16.08
CA VAL A 252 -5.91 15.12 -15.31
C VAL A 252 -5.38 13.69 -15.22
N MET A 253 -6.25 12.71 -14.95
CA MET A 253 -5.86 11.30 -14.92
C MET A 253 -5.33 10.83 -16.28
N GLY A 254 -5.96 11.20 -17.39
CA GLY A 254 -5.47 10.91 -18.74
C GLY A 254 -4.07 11.50 -18.97
N ASN A 255 -3.83 12.75 -18.59
CA ASN A 255 -2.54 13.39 -18.69
C ASN A 255 -1.48 12.69 -17.83
N VAL A 256 -1.84 12.33 -16.60
CA VAL A 256 -0.93 11.57 -15.71
C VAL A 256 -0.57 10.22 -16.31
N LEU A 257 -1.54 9.48 -16.84
CA LEU A 257 -1.29 8.18 -17.48
C LEU A 257 -0.38 8.32 -18.70
N THR A 258 -0.60 9.32 -19.57
CA THR A 258 0.27 9.55 -20.74
C THR A 258 1.67 9.99 -20.34
N PHE A 259 1.81 10.75 -19.26
CA PHE A 259 3.11 11.13 -18.71
C PHE A 259 3.87 9.92 -18.12
N GLN A 260 3.15 8.98 -17.47
CA GLN A 260 3.74 7.78 -16.86
C GLN A 260 4.17 6.74 -17.91
N PHE A 261 3.33 6.47 -18.91
CA PHE A 261 3.44 5.28 -19.75
C PHE A 261 3.58 5.58 -21.25
N SER A 262 3.58 6.82 -21.65
CA SER A 262 3.47 7.31 -23.03
C SER A 262 2.14 6.92 -23.74
N PRO A 263 1.67 7.72 -24.72
CA PRO A 263 0.45 7.40 -25.47
C PRO A 263 0.51 6.07 -26.23
N TRP A 264 1.69 5.73 -26.74
CA TRP A 264 1.89 4.50 -27.53
C TRP A 264 1.79 3.24 -26.70
N LEU A 265 2.35 3.26 -25.49
CA LEU A 265 2.27 2.12 -24.56
C LEU A 265 0.83 1.95 -24.06
N LEU A 266 0.11 3.05 -23.80
CA LEU A 266 -1.30 3.00 -23.40
C LEU A 266 -2.16 2.45 -24.55
N ALA A 267 -1.94 2.88 -25.79
CA ALA A 267 -2.65 2.34 -26.94
C ALA A 267 -2.39 0.84 -27.14
N ALA A 268 -1.13 0.41 -27.00
CA ALA A 268 -0.78 -1.02 -27.06
C ALA A 268 -1.44 -1.84 -25.92
N ALA A 269 -1.51 -1.29 -24.70
CA ALA A 269 -2.19 -1.93 -23.58
C ALA A 269 -3.70 -2.07 -23.82
N LEU A 270 -4.36 -1.03 -24.35
CA LEU A 270 -5.79 -1.06 -24.71
C LEU A 270 -6.05 -2.11 -25.80
N LEU A 271 -5.22 -2.14 -26.86
CA LEU A 271 -5.34 -3.16 -27.91
C LEU A 271 -5.16 -4.57 -27.37
N GLY A 272 -4.17 -4.78 -26.49
CA GLY A 272 -3.93 -6.08 -25.86
C GLY A 272 -5.02 -6.50 -24.88
N TRP A 273 -5.84 -5.57 -24.38
CA TRP A 273 -7.00 -5.87 -23.55
C TRP A 273 -8.24 -6.25 -24.39
N LEU A 274 -8.34 -5.72 -25.60
CA LEU A 274 -9.46 -6.00 -26.53
C LEU A 274 -9.31 -7.33 -27.29
N LEU A 275 -8.07 -7.88 -27.38
CA LEU A 275 -7.72 -9.14 -28.03
C LEU A 275 -7.71 -10.31 -27.05
#